data_acd71670f85e8deed170661884a01e33
#
_entry.id   acd71670f85e8deed170661884a01e33
#
_cell.length_a   1.000
_cell.length_b   1.000
_cell.length_c   1.000
_cell.angle_alpha   90.00
_cell.angle_beta   90.00
_cell.angle_gamma   90.00
#
_symmetry.space_group_name_H-M   'P 1'
#
loop_
_entity.id
_entity.type
_entity.pdbx_description
1 polymer ?
#
loop_
_entity_poly.entity_id
_entity_poly.type
_entity_poly.pdbx_seq_one_letter_code
_entity_poly.pdbx_strand_id
1 'polypeptide(L)'
;MHKRKIHFAWLILIGLCVAVGLGKSALNNSSGLFLSPVAKDLDVGMGSLTIYLSISSIVTLLFLPFGGKILSKYSARIVLFIAIILQAGSFALFGVMNSVWGWYVLSIPLAIGGVFITVIGGPILIERWFSKGKGLALGILSAIGGLLGVFAQPIVGALISQFGWRTAYLITGLGVMIIVAPIILLLIRNFPKDKNTKAYGDLSDDSNENEQQQVVEGIDYSIAKKTPAFFLLGLFFFIITAISSFTMHVPTYLVNHGQKVSVAGAMMSALMAGVFVGSLIFSYLTDKIDAKKVGLLAMTLGLLASVLLISLPDLVVVVTIALFLFGMFTASIGTIAPAMASSLFGSKDYSQIYSSSSIGLALASIVALPAYGFIYDISGSYTLGLIIIIILFIVNIISIILAFKNKEVLVEKGYWNSK
;
A
#
# COMPACT_ATOMS: atom_id res chain seq x y z
N MET A 1 -17.14 29.62 27.60
CA MET A 1 -16.66 28.79 26.49
C MET A 1 -15.79 27.67 27.01
N HIS A 2 -16.35 26.48 27.19
CA HIS A 2 -15.54 25.31 27.55
C HIS A 2 -14.64 24.96 26.34
N LYS A 3 -13.32 25.13 26.48
CA LYS A 3 -12.35 24.61 25.52
C LYS A 3 -12.57 23.10 25.46
N ARG A 4 -13.18 22.58 24.38
CA ARG A 4 -13.25 21.14 24.13
C ARG A 4 -11.82 20.62 24.09
N LYS A 5 -11.39 19.94 25.14
CA LYS A 5 -10.08 19.28 25.18
C LYS A 5 -10.09 18.20 24.09
N ILE A 6 -9.12 18.26 23.17
CA ILE A 6 -8.96 17.23 22.14
C ILE A 6 -8.78 15.89 22.85
N HIS A 7 -9.60 14.91 22.52
CA HIS A 7 -9.51 13.58 23.09
C HIS A 7 -8.17 12.90 22.72
N PHE A 8 -7.54 12.21 23.66
CA PHE A 8 -6.20 11.65 23.48
C PHE A 8 -6.10 10.66 22.29
N ALA A 9 -7.19 10.00 21.90
CA ALA A 9 -7.27 9.16 20.71
C ALA A 9 -6.82 9.87 19.42
N TRP A 10 -7.13 11.16 19.27
CA TRP A 10 -6.70 11.95 18.12
C TRP A 10 -5.19 12.22 18.12
N LEU A 11 -4.56 12.33 19.30
CA LEU A 11 -3.12 12.44 19.42
C LEU A 11 -2.43 11.11 19.05
N ILE A 12 -3.04 9.98 19.44
CA ILE A 12 -2.59 8.65 18.98
C ILE A 12 -2.67 8.58 17.45
N LEU A 13 -3.78 9.00 16.85
CA LEU A 13 -3.94 9.01 15.40
C LEU A 13 -2.87 9.88 14.70
N ILE A 14 -2.59 11.06 15.23
CA ILE A 14 -1.51 11.93 14.71
C ILE A 14 -0.16 11.20 14.77
N GLY A 15 0.18 10.59 15.92
CA GLY A 15 1.41 9.81 16.06
C GLY A 15 1.50 8.65 15.06
N LEU A 16 0.40 7.94 14.84
CA LEU A 16 0.30 6.89 13.84
C LEU A 16 0.43 7.43 12.41
N CYS A 17 -0.21 8.55 12.11
CA CYS A 17 -0.10 9.19 10.80
C CYS A 17 1.34 9.58 10.47
N VAL A 18 2.10 10.09 11.44
CA VAL A 18 3.52 10.40 11.22
C VAL A 18 4.33 9.12 11.01
N ALA A 19 4.13 8.11 11.86
CA ALA A 19 4.89 6.85 11.77
C ALA A 19 4.58 6.08 10.47
N VAL A 20 3.30 5.83 10.19
CA VAL A 20 2.86 5.13 8.98
C VAL A 20 3.16 5.95 7.73
N GLY A 21 2.91 7.25 7.79
CA GLY A 21 3.09 8.15 6.66
C GLY A 21 4.55 8.23 6.22
N LEU A 22 5.49 8.50 7.13
CA LEU A 22 6.92 8.54 6.80
C LEU A 22 7.47 7.15 6.49
N GLY A 23 7.05 6.11 7.20
CA GLY A 23 7.45 4.72 6.91
C GLY A 23 7.04 4.27 5.51
N LYS A 24 5.83 4.62 5.05
CA LYS A 24 5.38 4.32 3.68
C LYS A 24 6.02 5.24 2.65
N SER A 25 5.98 6.56 2.87
CA SER A 25 6.36 7.52 1.85
C SER A 25 7.87 7.64 1.66
N ALA A 26 8.61 7.84 2.77
CA ALA A 26 10.04 8.12 2.70
C ALA A 26 10.89 6.84 2.65
N LEU A 27 10.44 5.72 3.22
CA LEU A 27 11.22 4.49 3.22
C LEU A 27 10.76 3.51 2.11
N ASN A 28 9.45 3.22 2.01
CA ASN A 28 8.99 2.23 1.04
C ASN A 28 8.83 2.83 -0.36
N ASN A 29 7.99 3.89 -0.51
CA ASN A 29 7.65 4.41 -1.84
C ASN A 29 8.84 5.12 -2.53
N SER A 30 9.78 5.69 -1.77
CA SER A 30 10.96 6.34 -2.35
C SER A 30 12.08 5.35 -2.74
N SER A 31 11.98 4.08 -2.35
CA SER A 31 12.99 3.06 -2.69
C SER A 31 13.26 2.96 -4.19
N GLY A 32 12.26 3.20 -5.02
CA GLY A 32 12.41 3.21 -6.48
C GLY A 32 13.40 4.26 -7.01
N LEU A 33 13.55 5.42 -6.33
CA LEU A 33 14.50 6.46 -6.72
C LEU A 33 15.96 6.02 -6.56
N PHE A 34 16.23 5.07 -5.68
CA PHE A 34 17.58 4.57 -5.43
C PHE A 34 17.99 3.45 -6.39
N LEU A 35 17.05 2.76 -7.06
CA LEU A 35 17.35 1.56 -7.84
C LEU A 35 18.37 1.84 -8.95
N SER A 36 18.14 2.85 -9.79
CA SER A 36 19.04 3.16 -10.91
C SER A 36 20.44 3.60 -10.45
N PRO A 37 20.60 4.57 -9.51
CA PRO A 37 21.93 4.95 -9.04
C PRO A 37 22.69 3.81 -8.34
N VAL A 38 22.01 2.95 -7.58
CA VAL A 38 22.64 1.81 -6.92
C VAL A 38 23.05 0.74 -7.92
N ALA A 39 22.16 0.35 -8.85
CA ALA A 39 22.47 -0.63 -9.87
C ALA A 39 23.69 -0.24 -10.70
N LYS A 40 23.77 1.07 -11.08
CA LYS A 40 24.88 1.61 -11.83
C LYS A 40 26.21 1.64 -11.04
N ASP A 41 26.16 2.03 -9.75
CA ASP A 41 27.38 2.13 -8.92
C ASP A 41 27.94 0.75 -8.54
N LEU A 42 27.09 -0.23 -8.33
CA LEU A 42 27.49 -1.59 -7.97
C LEU A 42 27.68 -2.52 -9.18
N ASP A 43 27.44 -2.03 -10.40
CA ASP A 43 27.52 -2.79 -11.65
C ASP A 43 26.68 -4.11 -11.58
N VAL A 44 25.43 -3.99 -11.17
CA VAL A 44 24.50 -5.12 -11.00
C VAL A 44 23.24 -4.91 -11.82
N GLY A 45 22.65 -6.03 -12.27
CA GLY A 45 21.37 -5.99 -12.97
C GLY A 45 20.23 -5.51 -12.05
N MET A 46 19.26 -4.82 -12.65
CA MET A 46 18.08 -4.31 -11.97
C MET A 46 17.24 -5.43 -11.36
N GLY A 47 17.13 -6.57 -12.08
CA GLY A 47 16.43 -7.75 -11.59
C GLY A 47 17.08 -8.30 -10.32
N SER A 48 18.40 -8.45 -10.31
CA SER A 48 19.14 -8.91 -9.12
C SER A 48 18.98 -7.94 -7.95
N LEU A 49 19.08 -6.62 -8.19
CA LEU A 49 18.92 -5.64 -7.13
C LEU A 49 17.51 -5.73 -6.53
N THR A 50 16.45 -5.83 -7.33
CA THR A 50 15.06 -5.79 -6.86
C THR A 50 14.59 -7.04 -6.14
N ILE A 51 15.37 -8.15 -6.12
CA ILE A 51 15.10 -9.36 -5.33
C ILE A 51 14.90 -9.02 -3.83
N TYR A 52 15.59 -8.01 -3.28
CA TYR A 52 15.41 -7.63 -1.88
C TYR A 52 13.95 -7.22 -1.55
N LEU A 53 13.22 -6.67 -2.52
CA LEU A 53 11.79 -6.33 -2.36
C LEU A 53 10.92 -7.59 -2.27
N SER A 54 11.28 -8.63 -3.04
CA SER A 54 10.61 -9.95 -2.94
C SER A 54 10.90 -10.61 -1.60
N ILE A 55 12.15 -10.55 -1.12
CA ILE A 55 12.52 -11.06 0.22
C ILE A 55 11.70 -10.32 1.28
N SER A 56 11.60 -8.98 1.20
CA SER A 56 10.76 -8.18 2.11
C SER A 56 9.30 -8.61 2.08
N SER A 57 8.75 -8.90 0.89
CA SER A 57 7.36 -9.34 0.74
C SER A 57 7.13 -10.73 1.34
N ILE A 58 8.05 -11.67 1.14
CA ILE A 58 8.01 -13.01 1.75
C ILE A 58 8.08 -12.91 3.27
N VAL A 59 9.04 -12.14 3.80
CA VAL A 59 9.19 -11.93 5.24
C VAL A 59 7.93 -11.30 5.83
N THR A 60 7.36 -10.29 5.17
CA THR A 60 6.10 -9.66 5.59
C THR A 60 4.98 -10.70 5.68
N LEU A 61 4.80 -11.52 4.64
CA LEU A 61 3.77 -12.56 4.59
C LEU A 61 3.92 -13.58 5.73
N LEU A 62 5.14 -14.07 5.93
CA LEU A 62 5.42 -15.08 6.96
C LEU A 62 5.35 -14.52 8.38
N PHE A 63 5.75 -13.25 8.58
CA PHE A 63 5.85 -12.64 9.90
C PHE A 63 4.53 -12.01 10.37
N LEU A 64 3.62 -11.68 9.47
CA LEU A 64 2.35 -11.01 9.78
C LEU A 64 1.51 -11.71 10.88
N PRO A 65 1.33 -13.05 10.88
CA PRO A 65 0.58 -13.75 11.94
C PRO A 65 1.25 -13.64 13.32
N PHE A 66 2.59 -13.59 13.36
CA PHE A 66 3.34 -13.43 14.61
C PHE A 66 3.28 -12.00 15.12
N GLY A 67 3.27 -11.03 14.22
CA GLY A 67 3.19 -9.60 14.55
C GLY A 67 1.96 -9.27 15.39
N GLY A 68 0.79 -9.79 15.03
CA GLY A 68 -0.44 -9.62 15.82
C GLY A 68 -0.32 -10.17 17.24
N LYS A 69 0.27 -11.36 17.42
CA LYS A 69 0.51 -11.97 18.74
C LYS A 69 1.48 -11.14 19.58
N ILE A 70 2.51 -10.58 18.97
CA ILE A 70 3.49 -9.72 19.66
C ILE A 70 2.81 -8.44 20.17
N LEU A 71 2.00 -7.76 19.32
CA LEU A 71 1.27 -6.55 19.71
C LEU A 71 0.17 -6.80 20.76
N SER A 72 -0.35 -8.02 20.86
CA SER A 72 -1.30 -8.37 21.92
C SER A 72 -0.62 -8.62 23.27
N LYS A 73 0.62 -9.12 23.26
CA LYS A 73 1.36 -9.52 24.46
C LYS A 73 2.23 -8.40 25.05
N TYR A 74 2.82 -7.57 24.19
CA TYR A 74 3.78 -6.55 24.58
C TYR A 74 3.23 -5.12 24.40
N SER A 75 3.87 -4.15 25.03
CA SER A 75 3.51 -2.74 24.90
C SER A 75 3.69 -2.25 23.46
N ALA A 76 2.61 -1.76 22.82
CA ALA A 76 2.66 -1.24 21.47
C ALA A 76 3.69 -0.11 21.31
N ARG A 77 3.89 0.72 22.35
CA ARG A 77 4.93 1.75 22.36
C ARG A 77 6.32 1.18 22.12
N ILE A 78 6.68 0.12 22.89
CA ILE A 78 8.01 -0.50 22.80
C ILE A 78 8.14 -1.24 21.48
N VAL A 79 7.11 -1.99 21.08
CA VAL A 79 7.13 -2.75 19.83
C VAL A 79 7.28 -1.82 18.62
N LEU A 80 6.51 -0.72 18.54
CA LEU A 80 6.61 0.24 17.44
C LEU A 80 7.93 1.03 17.48
N PHE A 81 8.47 1.30 18.67
CA PHE A 81 9.78 1.94 18.80
C PHE A 81 10.90 1.04 18.25
N ILE A 82 10.93 -0.23 18.61
CA ILE A 82 11.89 -1.20 18.05
C ILE A 82 11.66 -1.35 16.55
N ALA A 83 10.41 -1.42 16.12
CA ALA A 83 10.05 -1.58 14.73
C ALA A 83 10.54 -0.44 13.82
N ILE A 84 10.44 0.82 14.27
CA ILE A 84 10.96 1.94 13.48
C ILE A 84 12.48 1.95 13.43
N ILE A 85 13.17 1.52 14.50
CA ILE A 85 14.61 1.34 14.49
C ILE A 85 15.01 0.26 13.48
N LEU A 86 14.30 -0.87 13.46
CA LEU A 86 14.54 -1.95 12.49
C LEU A 86 14.29 -1.46 11.06
N GLN A 87 13.15 -0.82 10.78
CA GLN A 87 12.79 -0.40 9.44
C GLN A 87 13.69 0.74 8.94
N ALA A 88 13.76 1.84 9.66
CA ALA A 88 14.51 3.01 9.25
C ALA A 88 16.02 2.82 9.39
N GLY A 89 16.47 2.07 10.40
CA GLY A 89 17.87 1.71 10.56
C GLY A 89 18.38 0.81 9.43
N SER A 90 17.63 -0.23 9.05
CA SER A 90 17.99 -1.07 7.90
C SER A 90 18.02 -0.28 6.59
N PHE A 91 17.04 0.63 6.41
CA PHE A 91 17.02 1.52 5.25
C PHE A 91 18.27 2.44 5.23
N ALA A 92 18.65 3.02 6.35
CA ALA A 92 19.88 3.82 6.44
C ALA A 92 21.14 2.99 6.13
N LEU A 93 21.21 1.76 6.65
CA LEU A 93 22.34 0.86 6.45
C LEU A 93 22.52 0.42 4.99
N PHE A 94 21.51 0.50 4.13
CA PHE A 94 21.71 0.31 2.69
C PHE A 94 22.77 1.27 2.13
N GLY A 95 22.90 2.48 2.68
CA GLY A 95 23.88 3.47 2.25
C GLY A 95 25.34 3.07 2.42
N VAL A 96 25.64 2.09 3.29
CA VAL A 96 27.01 1.61 3.54
C VAL A 96 27.31 0.26 2.90
N MET A 97 26.33 -0.33 2.20
CA MET A 97 26.51 -1.62 1.55
C MET A 97 27.27 -1.47 0.21
N ASN A 98 28.12 -2.47 -0.06
CA ASN A 98 28.93 -2.54 -1.28
C ASN A 98 28.58 -3.75 -2.16
N SER A 99 27.55 -4.51 -1.80
CA SER A 99 27.09 -5.68 -2.53
C SER A 99 25.59 -5.87 -2.32
N VAL A 100 24.88 -6.39 -3.33
CA VAL A 100 23.45 -6.72 -3.28
C VAL A 100 23.07 -7.62 -2.11
N TRP A 101 23.98 -8.44 -1.62
CA TRP A 101 23.78 -9.29 -0.45
C TRP A 101 23.43 -8.47 0.81
N GLY A 102 23.99 -7.25 0.93
CA GLY A 102 23.62 -6.34 2.00
C GLY A 102 22.13 -5.97 1.96
N TRP A 103 21.58 -5.70 0.75
CA TRP A 103 20.15 -5.45 0.57
C TRP A 103 19.30 -6.67 0.92
N TYR A 104 19.75 -7.89 0.53
CA TYR A 104 19.01 -9.12 0.83
C TYR A 104 18.93 -9.37 2.34
N VAL A 105 20.04 -9.24 3.06
CA VAL A 105 20.06 -9.44 4.51
C VAL A 105 19.28 -8.34 5.24
N LEU A 106 19.50 -7.06 4.90
CA LEU A 106 18.86 -5.93 5.56
C LEU A 106 17.36 -5.81 5.22
N SER A 107 16.90 -6.44 4.12
CA SER A 107 15.49 -6.48 3.78
C SER A 107 14.65 -7.24 4.81
N ILE A 108 15.26 -8.17 5.57
CA ILE A 108 14.57 -8.94 6.62
C ILE A 108 14.16 -8.05 7.80
N PRO A 109 15.08 -7.37 8.51
CA PRO A 109 14.68 -6.48 9.60
C PRO A 109 13.88 -5.27 9.11
N LEU A 110 14.14 -4.78 7.89
CA LEU A 110 13.32 -3.74 7.25
C LEU A 110 11.87 -4.18 7.13
N ALA A 111 11.61 -5.39 6.65
CA ALA A 111 10.27 -5.93 6.49
C ALA A 111 9.58 -6.20 7.83
N ILE A 112 10.29 -6.77 8.81
CA ILE A 112 9.76 -7.00 10.16
C ILE A 112 9.33 -5.68 10.79
N GLY A 113 10.17 -4.65 10.74
CA GLY A 113 9.80 -3.30 11.21
C GLY A 113 8.60 -2.74 10.44
N GLY A 114 8.59 -2.90 9.12
CA GLY A 114 7.50 -2.48 8.23
C GLY A 114 6.16 -3.11 8.58
N VAL A 115 6.11 -4.39 8.97
CA VAL A 115 4.87 -5.06 9.40
C VAL A 115 4.21 -4.28 10.54
N PHE A 116 4.96 -3.91 11.55
CA PHE A 116 4.42 -3.19 12.70
C PHE A 116 4.07 -1.73 12.38
N ILE A 117 4.94 -1.03 11.67
CA ILE A 117 4.75 0.40 11.39
C ILE A 117 3.67 0.62 10.33
N THR A 118 3.73 -0.08 9.19
CA THR A 118 2.93 0.26 8.01
C THR A 118 1.71 -0.63 7.79
N VAL A 119 1.64 -1.81 8.44
CA VAL A 119 0.57 -2.79 8.17
C VAL A 119 -0.38 -2.93 9.36
N ILE A 120 0.10 -3.38 10.53
CA ILE A 120 -0.79 -3.79 11.62
C ILE A 120 -0.88 -2.81 12.78
N GLY A 121 0.17 -2.03 13.06
CA GLY A 121 0.21 -1.18 14.26
C GLY A 121 -0.89 -0.12 14.28
N GLY A 122 -1.12 0.53 13.13
CA GLY A 122 -2.16 1.54 12.99
C GLY A 122 -3.58 0.98 13.22
N PRO A 123 -4.02 -0.01 12.43
CA PRO A 123 -5.35 -0.61 12.60
C PRO A 123 -5.60 -1.14 14.00
N ILE A 124 -4.66 -1.85 14.63
CA ILE A 124 -4.82 -2.40 15.99
C ILE A 124 -4.97 -1.28 17.03
N LEU A 125 -4.19 -0.21 16.93
CA LEU A 125 -4.30 0.90 17.88
C LEU A 125 -5.56 1.72 17.66
N ILE A 126 -5.99 1.94 16.42
CA ILE A 126 -7.27 2.59 16.13
C ILE A 126 -8.43 1.78 16.72
N GLU A 127 -8.42 0.45 16.57
CA GLU A 127 -9.44 -0.43 17.14
C GLU A 127 -9.54 -0.30 18.66
N ARG A 128 -8.42 -0.13 19.35
CA ARG A 128 -8.37 0.01 20.82
C ARG A 128 -8.80 1.41 21.32
N TRP A 129 -8.50 2.46 20.54
CA TRP A 129 -8.68 3.85 20.98
C TRP A 129 -9.97 4.52 20.48
N PHE A 130 -10.63 3.95 19.47
CA PHE A 130 -11.85 4.50 18.87
C PHE A 130 -12.98 3.48 18.97
N SER A 131 -14.06 3.82 19.69
CA SER A 131 -15.33 3.09 19.62
C SER A 131 -16.20 3.68 18.50
N LYS A 132 -16.17 5.00 18.29
CA LYS A 132 -16.88 5.73 17.26
C LYS A 132 -15.91 6.39 16.27
N GLY A 133 -16.25 6.40 14.98
CA GLY A 133 -15.41 7.02 13.96
C GLY A 133 -14.18 6.22 13.53
N LYS A 134 -14.12 4.90 13.79
CA LYS A 134 -13.05 4.00 13.37
C LYS A 134 -12.75 4.08 11.87
N GLY A 135 -13.81 4.07 11.04
CA GLY A 135 -13.68 4.15 9.59
C GLY A 135 -12.97 5.45 9.13
N LEU A 136 -13.33 6.60 9.73
CA LEU A 136 -12.67 7.86 9.45
C LEU A 136 -11.17 7.82 9.84
N ALA A 137 -10.85 7.31 11.03
CA ALA A 137 -9.49 7.21 11.51
C ALA A 137 -8.64 6.29 10.62
N LEU A 138 -9.17 5.13 10.20
CA LEU A 138 -8.52 4.21 9.26
C LEU A 138 -8.37 4.84 7.87
N GLY A 139 -9.37 5.59 7.40
CA GLY A 139 -9.33 6.31 6.13
C GLY A 139 -8.22 7.37 6.11
N ILE A 140 -8.10 8.18 7.17
CA ILE A 140 -7.02 9.16 7.33
C ILE A 140 -5.67 8.45 7.32
N LEU A 141 -5.52 7.36 8.09
CA LEU A 141 -4.29 6.60 8.16
C LEU A 141 -3.89 5.98 6.82
N SER A 142 -4.85 5.53 6.03
CA SER A 142 -4.59 4.95 4.70
C SER A 142 -4.15 6.01 3.68
N ALA A 143 -4.74 7.20 3.73
CA ALA A 143 -4.46 8.29 2.80
C ALA A 143 -3.12 8.99 3.07
N ILE A 144 -2.65 8.98 4.34
CA ILE A 144 -1.48 9.77 4.75
C ILE A 144 -0.20 9.38 4.01
N GLY A 145 -0.04 8.11 3.62
CA GLY A 145 1.11 7.63 2.86
C GLY A 145 1.22 8.29 1.48
N GLY A 146 0.09 8.49 0.80
CA GLY A 146 0.03 9.25 -0.45
C GLY A 146 0.33 10.72 -0.23
N LEU A 147 -0.33 11.34 0.75
CA LEU A 147 -0.15 12.77 1.06
C LEU A 147 1.31 13.11 1.41
N LEU A 148 1.92 12.37 2.34
CA LEU A 148 3.33 12.60 2.69
C LEU A 148 4.28 12.19 1.57
N GLY A 149 3.89 11.28 0.69
CA GLY A 149 4.64 10.89 -0.50
C GLY A 149 4.83 12.04 -1.49
N VAL A 150 3.85 12.95 -1.61
CA VAL A 150 3.95 14.15 -2.44
C VAL A 150 5.18 14.99 -2.06
N PHE A 151 5.49 15.06 -0.78
CA PHE A 151 6.63 15.83 -0.26
C PHE A 151 7.91 14.98 -0.16
N ALA A 152 7.81 13.72 0.23
CA ALA A 152 8.97 12.85 0.43
C ALA A 152 9.71 12.55 -0.88
N GLN A 153 9.00 12.33 -1.98
CA GLN A 153 9.62 11.97 -3.27
C GLN A 153 10.60 13.04 -3.79
N PRO A 154 10.23 14.33 -3.90
CA PRO A 154 11.17 15.35 -4.37
C PRO A 154 12.31 15.59 -3.37
N ILE A 155 12.07 15.48 -2.06
CA ILE A 155 13.11 15.61 -1.04
C ILE A 155 14.16 14.51 -1.23
N VAL A 156 13.75 13.25 -1.32
CA VAL A 156 14.67 12.12 -1.51
C VAL A 156 15.39 12.23 -2.86
N GLY A 157 14.68 12.58 -3.94
CA GLY A 157 15.31 12.81 -5.26
C GLY A 157 16.37 13.90 -5.24
N ALA A 158 16.12 14.99 -4.51
CA ALA A 158 17.11 16.08 -4.32
C ALA A 158 18.32 15.59 -3.49
N LEU A 159 18.10 14.84 -2.41
CA LEU A 159 19.18 14.28 -1.59
C LEU A 159 20.09 13.36 -2.42
N ILE A 160 19.50 12.47 -3.25
CA ILE A 160 20.28 11.59 -4.14
C ILE A 160 21.10 12.42 -5.13
N SER A 161 20.51 13.45 -5.73
CA SER A 161 21.18 14.28 -6.73
C SER A 161 22.30 15.13 -6.15
N GLN A 162 22.17 15.61 -4.90
CA GLN A 162 23.13 16.52 -4.26
C GLN A 162 24.24 15.76 -3.53
N PHE A 163 23.90 14.69 -2.83
CA PHE A 163 24.80 13.99 -1.89
C PHE A 163 25.13 12.56 -2.32
N GLY A 164 24.56 12.09 -3.42
CA GLY A 164 24.66 10.70 -3.86
C GLY A 164 23.76 9.75 -3.07
N TRP A 165 23.52 8.56 -3.61
CA TRP A 165 22.57 7.59 -3.08
C TRP A 165 22.96 7.05 -1.68
N ARG A 166 24.27 6.90 -1.40
CA ARG A 166 24.76 6.40 -0.11
C ARG A 166 24.37 7.34 1.03
N THR A 167 24.70 8.62 0.88
CA THR A 167 24.38 9.65 1.87
C THR A 167 22.87 9.88 1.96
N ALA A 168 22.16 9.81 0.82
CA ALA A 168 20.71 9.95 0.80
C ALA A 168 19.99 8.83 1.59
N TYR A 169 20.45 7.57 1.51
CA TYR A 169 19.93 6.48 2.35
C TYR A 169 20.14 6.78 3.84
N LEU A 170 21.34 7.21 4.23
CA LEU A 170 21.66 7.55 5.62
C LEU A 170 20.78 8.70 6.13
N ILE A 171 20.72 9.82 5.40
CA ILE A 171 19.93 11.00 5.79
C ILE A 171 18.44 10.66 5.89
N THR A 172 17.90 9.95 4.90
CA THR A 172 16.48 9.59 4.88
C THR A 172 16.13 8.63 6.01
N GLY A 173 16.88 7.54 6.17
CA GLY A 173 16.62 6.55 7.21
C GLY A 173 16.79 7.11 8.62
N LEU A 174 17.92 7.78 8.89
CA LEU A 174 18.16 8.40 10.20
C LEU A 174 17.18 9.56 10.47
N GLY A 175 16.85 10.37 9.46
CA GLY A 175 15.87 11.44 9.57
C GLY A 175 14.48 10.92 9.96
N VAL A 176 14.00 9.88 9.31
CA VAL A 176 12.73 9.22 9.67
C VAL A 176 12.81 8.66 11.09
N MET A 177 13.90 7.98 11.44
CA MET A 177 14.09 7.42 12.78
C MET A 177 14.07 8.49 13.87
N ILE A 178 14.79 9.60 13.68
CA ILE A 178 14.89 10.72 14.63
C ILE A 178 13.53 11.42 14.80
N ILE A 179 12.72 11.51 13.75
CA ILE A 179 11.39 12.13 13.82
C ILE A 179 10.38 11.17 14.46
N VAL A 180 10.33 9.92 13.99
CA VAL A 180 9.25 9.00 14.33
C VAL A 180 9.46 8.36 15.71
N ALA A 181 10.69 8.01 16.08
CA ALA A 181 10.95 7.32 17.34
C ALA A 181 10.52 8.13 18.59
N PRO A 182 10.83 9.43 18.71
CA PRO A 182 10.33 10.25 19.82
C PRO A 182 8.80 10.38 19.81
N ILE A 183 8.19 10.54 18.64
CA ILE A 183 6.74 10.66 18.49
C ILE A 183 6.05 9.39 18.99
N ILE A 184 6.57 8.21 18.65
CA ILE A 184 6.06 6.92 19.17
C ILE A 184 6.17 6.91 20.70
N LEU A 185 7.32 7.24 21.25
CA LEU A 185 7.54 7.21 22.71
C LEU A 185 6.64 8.22 23.45
N LEU A 186 6.39 9.38 22.87
CA LEU A 186 5.60 10.44 23.51
C LEU A 186 4.08 10.20 23.35
N LEU A 187 3.61 9.87 22.15
CA LEU A 187 2.19 9.84 21.83
C LEU A 187 1.57 8.44 21.95
N ILE A 188 2.28 7.37 21.57
CA ILE A 188 1.67 6.05 21.51
C ILE A 188 1.47 5.46 22.92
N ARG A 189 0.27 4.95 23.17
CA ARG A 189 -0.13 4.21 24.37
C ARG A 189 -0.92 2.97 23.98
N ASN A 190 -0.88 1.93 24.80
CA ASN A 190 -1.53 0.65 24.50
C ASN A 190 -3.05 0.74 24.54
N PHE A 191 -3.56 1.29 25.64
CA PHE A 191 -4.98 1.32 25.93
C PHE A 191 -5.41 2.71 26.45
N PRO A 192 -6.68 3.09 26.27
CA PRO A 192 -7.21 4.32 26.87
C PRO A 192 -7.02 4.38 28.39
N LYS A 193 -7.08 3.24 29.07
CA LYS A 193 -6.84 3.13 30.52
C LYS A 193 -5.46 3.64 30.94
N ASP A 194 -4.43 3.58 30.09
CA ASP A 194 -3.08 4.09 30.36
C ASP A 194 -3.05 5.62 30.55
N LYS A 195 -4.13 6.30 30.18
CA LYS A 195 -4.34 7.74 30.31
C LYS A 195 -5.57 8.10 31.15
N ASN A 196 -6.12 7.13 31.91
CA ASN A 196 -7.35 7.31 32.69
C ASN A 196 -8.50 7.86 31.84
N THR A 197 -8.61 7.41 30.59
CA THR A 197 -9.68 7.81 29.64
C THR A 197 -10.37 6.56 29.12
N LYS A 198 -11.62 6.75 28.61
CA LYS A 198 -12.33 5.75 27.82
C LYS A 198 -11.93 5.85 26.34
N ALA A 199 -12.30 4.89 25.52
CA ALA A 199 -12.14 4.99 24.06
C ALA A 199 -12.96 6.17 23.51
N TYR A 200 -12.52 6.78 22.42
CA TYR A 200 -13.25 7.90 21.82
C TYR A 200 -14.62 7.45 21.32
N GLY A 201 -15.68 8.11 21.82
CA GLY A 201 -17.07 7.76 21.50
C GLY A 201 -17.66 6.64 22.35
N ASP A 202 -16.96 6.16 23.39
CA ASP A 202 -17.50 5.22 24.37
C ASP A 202 -18.38 5.97 25.37
N LEU A 203 -19.67 6.02 25.09
CA LEU A 203 -20.73 6.56 25.95
C LEU A 203 -21.35 5.41 26.74
N SER A 204 -20.71 4.99 27.81
CA SER A 204 -21.16 3.85 28.64
C SER A 204 -22.40 4.14 29.51
N ASP A 205 -23.26 5.10 29.14
CA ASP A 205 -24.51 5.40 29.87
C ASP A 205 -25.79 5.32 29.01
N ASP A 206 -25.70 5.09 27.70
CA ASP A 206 -26.89 4.87 26.87
C ASP A 206 -26.88 3.45 26.28
N SER A 207 -27.41 2.51 27.04
CA SER A 207 -27.85 1.20 26.60
C SER A 207 -29.08 1.29 25.69
N ASN A 208 -28.91 1.75 24.45
CA ASN A 208 -29.86 1.61 23.36
C ASN A 208 -29.19 1.95 22.01
N GLU A 209 -28.12 1.26 21.67
CA GLU A 209 -27.86 1.07 20.24
C GLU A 209 -28.66 -0.17 19.83
N ASN A 210 -29.77 0.05 19.13
CA ASN A 210 -30.28 -0.93 18.22
C ASN A 210 -29.10 -1.35 17.36
N GLU A 211 -28.48 -2.50 17.66
CA GLU A 211 -27.79 -3.29 16.66
C GLU A 211 -28.87 -3.53 15.59
N GLN A 212 -28.90 -2.67 14.60
CA GLN A 212 -29.54 -3.03 13.34
C GLN A 212 -28.81 -4.33 12.96
N GLN A 213 -29.48 -5.44 13.16
CA GLN A 213 -29.08 -6.71 12.62
C GLN A 213 -28.84 -6.46 11.12
N GLN A 214 -27.60 -6.21 10.77
CA GLN A 214 -27.20 -6.14 9.36
C GLN A 214 -27.58 -7.49 8.81
N VAL A 215 -28.54 -7.49 7.92
CA VAL A 215 -28.96 -8.71 7.21
C VAL A 215 -27.69 -9.28 6.59
N VAL A 216 -27.25 -10.43 7.09
CA VAL A 216 -26.01 -11.08 6.67
C VAL A 216 -26.32 -11.77 5.34
N GLU A 217 -26.20 -11.01 4.26
CA GLU A 217 -26.40 -11.51 2.90
C GLU A 217 -25.08 -12.01 2.31
N GLY A 218 -25.13 -13.10 1.57
CA GLY A 218 -23.96 -13.56 0.83
C GLY A 218 -23.88 -15.06 0.67
N ILE A 219 -22.75 -15.52 0.16
CA ILE A 219 -22.47 -16.92 -0.18
C ILE A 219 -21.51 -17.51 0.85
N ASP A 220 -21.71 -18.79 1.22
CA ASP A 220 -20.78 -19.53 2.07
C ASP A 220 -19.41 -19.68 1.39
N TYR A 221 -18.34 -19.56 2.17
CA TYR A 221 -16.97 -19.75 1.66
C TYR A 221 -16.75 -21.11 1.00
N SER A 222 -17.38 -22.17 1.58
CA SER A 222 -17.31 -23.52 1.03
C SER A 222 -17.83 -23.65 -0.41
N ILE A 223 -18.80 -22.81 -0.77
CA ILE A 223 -19.37 -22.69 -2.12
C ILE A 223 -18.52 -21.70 -2.93
N ALA A 224 -18.27 -20.51 -2.39
CA ALA A 224 -17.53 -19.43 -3.07
C ALA A 224 -16.22 -19.90 -3.65
N LYS A 225 -15.39 -20.63 -2.89
CA LYS A 225 -14.06 -21.13 -3.31
C LYS A 225 -14.08 -22.09 -4.49
N LYS A 226 -15.23 -22.64 -4.86
CA LYS A 226 -15.41 -23.54 -6.02
C LYS A 226 -15.92 -22.81 -7.25
N THR A 227 -16.20 -21.52 -7.17
CA THR A 227 -16.80 -20.74 -8.25
C THR A 227 -15.75 -20.07 -9.11
N PRO A 228 -15.98 -19.90 -10.43
CA PRO A 228 -15.12 -19.10 -11.28
C PRO A 228 -14.94 -17.68 -10.77
N ALA A 229 -15.97 -17.06 -10.17
CA ALA A 229 -15.89 -15.71 -9.61
C ALA A 229 -14.80 -15.58 -8.52
N PHE A 230 -14.56 -16.62 -7.71
CA PHE A 230 -13.54 -16.61 -6.69
C PHE A 230 -12.11 -16.61 -7.28
N PHE A 231 -11.89 -17.45 -8.29
CA PHE A 231 -10.58 -17.47 -8.98
C PHE A 231 -10.34 -16.19 -9.76
N LEU A 232 -11.38 -15.61 -10.38
CA LEU A 232 -11.30 -14.33 -11.07
C LEU A 232 -11.04 -13.18 -10.11
N LEU A 233 -11.58 -13.21 -8.88
CA LEU A 233 -11.24 -12.23 -7.83
C LEU A 233 -9.78 -12.37 -7.40
N GLY A 234 -9.28 -13.58 -7.19
CA GLY A 234 -7.87 -13.82 -6.89
C GLY A 234 -6.94 -13.35 -8.02
N LEU A 235 -7.32 -13.60 -9.27
CA LEU A 235 -6.61 -13.11 -10.46
C LEU A 235 -6.63 -11.58 -10.55
N PHE A 236 -7.80 -10.96 -10.28
CA PHE A 236 -7.92 -9.51 -10.20
C PHE A 236 -6.94 -8.93 -9.17
N PHE A 237 -6.87 -9.53 -7.97
CA PHE A 237 -5.94 -9.10 -6.92
C PHE A 237 -4.48 -9.27 -7.34
N PHE A 238 -4.14 -10.38 -7.96
CA PHE A 238 -2.80 -10.60 -8.50
C PHE A 238 -2.43 -9.52 -9.53
N ILE A 239 -3.29 -9.29 -10.50
CA ILE A 239 -2.99 -8.37 -11.61
C ILE A 239 -2.88 -6.92 -11.13
N ILE A 240 -3.80 -6.43 -10.29
CA ILE A 240 -3.71 -5.03 -9.79
C ILE A 240 -2.41 -4.78 -9.03
N THR A 241 -1.95 -5.78 -8.27
CA THR A 241 -0.71 -5.67 -7.52
C THR A 241 0.50 -5.81 -8.42
N ALA A 242 0.47 -6.72 -9.38
CA ALA A 242 1.53 -6.88 -10.38
C ALA A 242 1.74 -5.57 -11.15
N ILE A 243 0.67 -4.96 -11.66
CA ILE A 243 0.76 -3.66 -12.36
C ILE A 243 1.27 -2.56 -11.41
N SER A 244 0.71 -2.47 -10.19
CA SER A 244 1.11 -1.45 -9.22
C SER A 244 2.58 -1.56 -8.80
N SER A 245 3.16 -2.76 -8.84
CA SER A 245 4.57 -2.99 -8.54
C SER A 245 5.50 -2.24 -9.49
N PHE A 246 5.05 -1.90 -10.69
CA PHE A 246 5.81 -1.08 -11.64
C PHE A 246 6.13 0.31 -11.10
N THR A 247 5.38 0.83 -10.12
CA THR A 247 5.68 2.13 -9.48
C THR A 247 7.11 2.23 -8.94
N MET A 248 7.70 1.11 -8.51
CA MET A 248 9.08 1.06 -8.05
C MET A 248 10.11 1.27 -9.18
N HIS A 249 9.75 0.92 -10.40
CA HIS A 249 10.58 1.06 -11.59
C HIS A 249 10.37 2.38 -12.33
N VAL A 250 9.30 3.13 -12.03
CA VAL A 250 9.00 4.42 -12.67
C VAL A 250 10.16 5.42 -12.58
N PRO A 251 10.84 5.62 -11.43
CA PRO A 251 11.98 6.52 -11.38
C PRO A 251 13.09 6.12 -12.36
N THR A 252 13.39 4.83 -12.47
CA THR A 252 14.38 4.33 -13.45
C THR A 252 13.91 4.55 -14.88
N TYR A 253 12.62 4.31 -15.16
CA TYR A 253 12.02 4.64 -16.47
C TYR A 253 12.22 6.12 -16.82
N LEU A 254 11.98 7.06 -15.89
CA LEU A 254 12.17 8.49 -16.10
C LEU A 254 13.64 8.85 -16.35
N VAL A 255 14.56 8.27 -15.59
CA VAL A 255 16.02 8.49 -15.76
C VAL A 255 16.48 7.99 -17.13
N ASN A 256 15.96 6.86 -17.61
CA ASN A 256 16.30 6.33 -18.94
C ASN A 256 15.79 7.21 -20.08
N HIS A 257 14.74 8.02 -19.85
CA HIS A 257 14.25 9.04 -20.78
C HIS A 257 14.91 10.41 -20.51
N GLY A 258 16.13 10.44 -19.94
CA GLY A 258 16.96 11.64 -19.81
C GLY A 258 16.62 12.54 -18.62
N GLN A 259 15.70 12.15 -17.75
CA GLN A 259 15.39 12.96 -16.58
C GLN A 259 16.45 12.79 -15.48
N LYS A 260 16.82 13.91 -14.83
CA LYS A 260 17.65 13.84 -13.62
C LYS A 260 16.86 13.19 -12.47
N VAL A 261 17.55 12.51 -11.55
CA VAL A 261 16.91 11.84 -10.39
C VAL A 261 16.07 12.82 -9.55
N SER A 262 16.51 14.07 -9.41
CA SER A 262 15.73 15.12 -8.73
C SER A 262 14.41 15.44 -9.44
N VAL A 263 14.42 15.48 -10.77
CA VAL A 263 13.21 15.71 -11.59
C VAL A 263 12.31 14.49 -11.52
N ALA A 264 12.87 13.28 -11.61
CA ALA A 264 12.12 12.04 -11.43
C ALA A 264 11.42 12.01 -10.07
N GLY A 265 12.10 12.40 -8.98
CA GLY A 265 11.51 12.55 -7.66
C GLY A 265 10.34 13.55 -7.63
N ALA A 266 10.48 14.70 -8.29
CA ALA A 266 9.40 15.68 -8.41
C ALA A 266 8.21 15.15 -9.22
N MET A 267 8.46 14.42 -10.31
CA MET A 267 7.40 13.78 -11.12
C MET A 267 6.69 12.66 -10.32
N MET A 268 7.40 11.91 -9.50
CA MET A 268 6.82 10.92 -8.58
C MET A 268 5.86 11.55 -7.56
N SER A 269 5.97 12.84 -7.26
CA SER A 269 4.97 13.55 -6.44
C SER A 269 3.59 13.54 -7.09
N ALA A 270 3.49 13.63 -8.42
CA ALA A 270 2.23 13.54 -9.13
C ALA A 270 1.60 12.14 -8.98
N LEU A 271 2.43 11.08 -9.04
CA LEU A 271 1.96 9.71 -8.77
C LEU A 271 1.40 9.60 -7.34
N MET A 272 2.13 10.11 -6.35
CA MET A 272 1.67 10.07 -4.94
C MET A 272 0.42 10.93 -4.71
N ALA A 273 0.31 12.08 -5.38
CA ALA A 273 -0.92 12.88 -5.39
C ALA A 273 -2.09 12.09 -6.00
N GLY A 274 -1.84 11.35 -7.08
CA GLY A 274 -2.81 10.42 -7.67
C GLY A 274 -3.26 9.34 -6.70
N VAL A 275 -2.34 8.73 -5.94
CA VAL A 275 -2.68 7.75 -4.88
C VAL A 275 -3.58 8.38 -3.83
N PHE A 276 -3.24 9.57 -3.35
CA PHE A 276 -4.03 10.27 -2.34
C PHE A 276 -5.44 10.60 -2.85
N VAL A 277 -5.54 11.27 -3.99
CA VAL A 277 -6.82 11.66 -4.61
C VAL A 277 -7.65 10.44 -5.00
N GLY A 278 -7.02 9.44 -5.61
CA GLY A 278 -7.66 8.18 -5.99
C GLY A 278 -8.24 7.43 -4.79
N SER A 279 -7.52 7.39 -3.67
CA SER A 279 -8.02 6.77 -2.43
C SER A 279 -9.31 7.44 -1.94
N LEU A 280 -9.39 8.76 -1.97
CA LEU A 280 -10.57 9.49 -1.53
C LEU A 280 -11.74 9.32 -2.52
N ILE A 281 -11.47 9.47 -3.82
CA ILE A 281 -12.49 9.38 -4.87
C ILE A 281 -13.06 7.96 -4.92
N PHE A 282 -12.21 6.93 -4.96
CA PHE A 282 -12.68 5.56 -5.08
C PHE A 282 -13.39 5.07 -3.82
N SER A 283 -12.95 5.48 -2.62
CA SER A 283 -13.70 5.20 -1.39
C SER A 283 -15.10 5.80 -1.44
N TYR A 284 -15.21 7.06 -1.84
CA TYR A 284 -16.51 7.72 -1.97
C TYR A 284 -17.40 7.07 -3.05
N LEU A 285 -16.81 6.70 -4.20
CA LEU A 285 -17.55 6.09 -5.30
C LEU A 285 -18.03 4.67 -4.95
N THR A 286 -17.24 3.87 -4.25
CA THR A 286 -17.66 2.51 -3.85
C THR A 286 -18.83 2.50 -2.88
N ASP A 287 -19.05 3.59 -2.13
CA ASP A 287 -20.22 3.76 -1.27
C ASP A 287 -21.49 4.19 -2.04
N LYS A 288 -21.34 4.75 -3.24
CA LYS A 288 -22.44 5.35 -4.02
C LYS A 288 -22.84 4.55 -5.24
N ILE A 289 -21.91 3.86 -5.87
CA ILE A 289 -22.13 3.10 -7.09
C ILE A 289 -21.50 1.72 -7.00
N ASP A 290 -21.94 0.80 -7.87
CA ASP A 290 -21.46 -0.58 -7.91
C ASP A 290 -19.92 -0.64 -8.03
N ALA A 291 -19.29 -1.48 -7.19
CA ALA A 291 -17.85 -1.73 -7.19
C ALA A 291 -17.32 -2.18 -8.58
N LYS A 292 -18.15 -2.89 -9.39
CA LYS A 292 -17.84 -3.22 -10.79
C LYS A 292 -17.50 -1.97 -11.61
N LYS A 293 -18.37 -0.94 -11.54
CA LYS A 293 -18.18 0.30 -12.32
C LYS A 293 -16.94 1.07 -11.84
N VAL A 294 -16.73 1.14 -10.51
CA VAL A 294 -15.55 1.80 -9.94
C VAL A 294 -14.26 1.05 -10.32
N GLY A 295 -14.29 -0.29 -10.28
CA GLY A 295 -13.17 -1.12 -10.71
C GLY A 295 -12.82 -0.91 -12.19
N LEU A 296 -13.82 -0.91 -13.07
CA LEU A 296 -13.60 -0.64 -14.50
C LEU A 296 -13.04 0.76 -14.72
N LEU A 297 -13.54 1.78 -14.02
CA LEU A 297 -13.00 3.15 -14.09
C LEU A 297 -11.51 3.18 -13.70
N ALA A 298 -11.14 2.57 -12.58
CA ALA A 298 -9.75 2.53 -12.14
C ALA A 298 -8.83 1.82 -13.15
N MET A 299 -9.29 0.69 -13.72
CA MET A 299 -8.54 -0.03 -14.77
C MET A 299 -8.39 0.83 -16.04
N THR A 300 -9.41 1.55 -16.44
CA THR A 300 -9.36 2.44 -17.62
C THR A 300 -8.38 3.60 -17.41
N LEU A 301 -8.38 4.22 -16.22
CA LEU A 301 -7.40 5.28 -15.89
C LEU A 301 -5.97 4.78 -15.93
N GLY A 302 -5.70 3.59 -15.36
CA GLY A 302 -4.37 2.98 -15.40
C GLY A 302 -3.94 2.55 -16.81
N LEU A 303 -4.86 2.02 -17.61
CA LEU A 303 -4.62 1.69 -19.02
C LEU A 303 -4.25 2.94 -19.82
N LEU A 304 -5.02 4.02 -19.69
CA LEU A 304 -4.75 5.30 -20.35
C LEU A 304 -3.38 5.83 -19.94
N ALA A 305 -3.06 5.79 -18.64
CA ALA A 305 -1.75 6.20 -18.14
C ALA A 305 -0.61 5.42 -18.79
N SER A 306 -0.74 4.09 -18.91
CA SER A 306 0.28 3.23 -19.50
C SER A 306 0.46 3.48 -21.00
N VAL A 307 -0.64 3.75 -21.72
CA VAL A 307 -0.58 4.14 -23.14
C VAL A 307 0.12 5.48 -23.31
N LEU A 308 -0.16 6.47 -22.46
CA LEU A 308 0.51 7.78 -22.52
C LEU A 308 2.02 7.67 -22.23
N LEU A 309 2.42 6.82 -21.27
CA LEU A 309 3.83 6.58 -20.96
C LEU A 309 4.60 5.97 -22.15
N ILE A 310 3.97 5.09 -22.94
CA ILE A 310 4.62 4.51 -24.12
C ILE A 310 4.63 5.49 -25.29
N SER A 311 3.50 6.18 -25.52
CA SER A 311 3.32 6.97 -26.76
C SER A 311 4.05 8.30 -26.73
N LEU A 312 4.21 8.91 -25.54
CA LEU A 312 4.74 10.28 -25.40
C LEU A 312 5.74 10.36 -24.22
N PRO A 313 6.81 9.51 -24.22
CA PRO A 313 7.72 9.40 -23.09
C PRO A 313 8.55 10.66 -22.84
N ASP A 314 8.76 11.48 -23.84
CA ASP A 314 9.65 12.67 -23.77
C ASP A 314 8.89 13.94 -23.35
N LEU A 315 7.55 13.92 -23.38
CA LEU A 315 6.73 15.06 -23.00
C LEU A 315 6.47 15.08 -21.48
N VAL A 316 7.30 15.81 -20.73
CA VAL A 316 7.28 15.89 -19.27
C VAL A 316 5.87 16.11 -18.70
N VAL A 317 5.08 17.02 -19.30
CA VAL A 317 3.71 17.32 -18.85
C VAL A 317 2.80 16.09 -19.01
N VAL A 318 2.86 15.41 -20.17
CA VAL A 318 2.04 14.22 -20.44
C VAL A 318 2.43 13.08 -19.51
N VAL A 319 3.73 12.85 -19.33
CA VAL A 319 4.24 11.83 -18.41
C VAL A 319 3.80 12.13 -16.97
N THR A 320 3.85 13.40 -16.55
CA THR A 320 3.39 13.80 -15.21
C THR A 320 1.90 13.54 -15.00
N ILE A 321 1.06 13.84 -16.00
CA ILE A 321 -0.37 13.52 -15.97
C ILE A 321 -0.59 11.99 -15.96
N ALA A 322 0.14 11.25 -16.77
CA ALA A 322 0.08 9.80 -16.80
C ALA A 322 0.45 9.18 -15.43
N LEU A 323 1.48 9.71 -14.77
CA LEU A 323 1.85 9.28 -13.42
C LEU A 323 0.77 9.57 -12.39
N PHE A 324 0.10 10.73 -12.48
CA PHE A 324 -1.04 11.02 -11.62
C PHE A 324 -2.19 10.01 -11.82
N LEU A 325 -2.56 9.72 -13.07
CA LEU A 325 -3.60 8.73 -13.38
C LEU A 325 -3.18 7.31 -12.93
N PHE A 326 -1.91 6.95 -13.13
CA PHE A 326 -1.38 5.67 -12.65
C PHE A 326 -1.40 5.58 -11.13
N GLY A 327 -1.12 6.69 -10.44
CA GLY A 327 -1.26 6.82 -9.00
C GLY A 327 -2.71 6.62 -8.53
N MET A 328 -3.68 7.22 -9.21
CA MET A 328 -5.10 6.95 -8.93
C MET A 328 -5.42 5.45 -9.06
N PHE A 329 -4.99 4.81 -10.14
CA PHE A 329 -5.15 3.36 -10.30
C PHE A 329 -4.56 2.58 -9.13
N THR A 330 -3.35 2.89 -8.66
CA THR A 330 -2.70 2.13 -7.57
C THR A 330 -3.45 2.22 -6.25
N ALA A 331 -4.24 3.28 -6.03
CA ALA A 331 -5.14 3.41 -4.88
C ALA A 331 -6.22 2.32 -4.84
N SER A 332 -6.53 1.66 -5.97
CA SER A 332 -7.54 0.60 -6.08
C SER A 332 -7.26 -0.61 -5.19
N ILE A 333 -5.98 -0.90 -4.89
CA ILE A 333 -5.60 -2.03 -4.02
C ILE A 333 -6.21 -1.88 -2.62
N GLY A 334 -6.17 -0.68 -2.06
CA GLY A 334 -6.67 -0.43 -0.71
C GLY A 334 -8.16 -0.12 -0.62
N THR A 335 -8.80 0.26 -1.73
CA THR A 335 -10.18 0.75 -1.74
C THR A 335 -11.12 -0.16 -2.52
N ILE A 336 -10.77 -0.49 -3.76
CA ILE A 336 -11.64 -1.25 -4.66
C ILE A 336 -11.54 -2.75 -4.40
N ALA A 337 -10.37 -3.29 -4.08
CA ALA A 337 -10.21 -4.73 -3.86
C ALA A 337 -11.11 -5.27 -2.73
N PRO A 338 -11.20 -4.64 -1.54
CA PRO A 338 -12.15 -5.03 -0.52
C PRO A 338 -13.62 -4.91 -0.97
N ALA A 339 -13.96 -3.81 -1.65
CA ALA A 339 -15.30 -3.56 -2.15
C ALA A 339 -15.74 -4.58 -3.21
N MET A 340 -14.82 -5.02 -4.07
CA MET A 340 -15.08 -6.09 -5.06
C MET A 340 -15.40 -7.42 -4.39
N ALA A 341 -14.64 -7.81 -3.37
CA ALA A 341 -14.89 -9.05 -2.63
C ALA A 341 -16.28 -9.02 -1.95
N SER A 342 -16.62 -7.91 -1.29
CA SER A 342 -17.93 -7.72 -0.67
C SER A 342 -19.06 -7.70 -1.72
N SER A 343 -18.87 -7.00 -2.83
CA SER A 343 -19.87 -6.91 -3.89
C SER A 343 -20.12 -8.25 -4.59
N LEU A 344 -19.07 -9.09 -4.77
CA LEU A 344 -19.20 -10.40 -5.44
C LEU A 344 -19.82 -11.46 -4.55
N PHE A 345 -19.52 -11.47 -3.25
CA PHE A 345 -19.84 -12.61 -2.37
C PHE A 345 -20.66 -12.24 -1.14
N GLY A 346 -20.92 -10.95 -0.88
CA GLY A 346 -21.65 -10.47 0.27
C GLY A 346 -20.83 -10.43 1.56
N SER A 347 -21.52 -10.30 2.69
CA SER A 347 -20.92 -10.11 4.03
C SER A 347 -20.75 -11.40 4.84
N LYS A 348 -21.43 -12.50 4.47
CA LYS A 348 -21.55 -13.73 5.28
C LYS A 348 -20.18 -14.31 5.69
N ASP A 349 -19.34 -14.68 4.74
CA ASP A 349 -18.00 -15.24 4.97
C ASP A 349 -16.92 -14.33 4.39
N TYR A 350 -17.17 -13.02 4.38
CA TYR A 350 -16.31 -12.01 3.78
C TYR A 350 -14.83 -12.14 4.18
N SER A 351 -14.57 -12.29 5.49
CA SER A 351 -13.19 -12.37 6.00
C SER A 351 -12.41 -13.56 5.43
N GLN A 352 -13.06 -14.72 5.29
CA GLN A 352 -12.41 -15.91 4.72
C GLN A 352 -12.21 -15.78 3.21
N ILE A 353 -13.20 -15.25 2.50
CA ILE A 353 -13.16 -15.04 1.05
C ILE A 353 -12.07 -14.00 0.71
N TYR A 354 -12.09 -12.86 1.39
CA TYR A 354 -11.12 -11.79 1.16
C TYR A 354 -9.68 -12.25 1.49
N SER A 355 -9.45 -12.88 2.65
CA SER A 355 -8.12 -13.34 3.03
C SER A 355 -7.57 -14.41 2.08
N SER A 356 -8.41 -15.35 1.65
CA SER A 356 -8.00 -16.39 0.70
C SER A 356 -7.69 -15.81 -0.68
N SER A 357 -8.51 -14.86 -1.17
CA SER A 357 -8.26 -14.18 -2.45
C SER A 357 -7.03 -13.26 -2.39
N SER A 358 -6.72 -12.70 -1.21
CA SER A 358 -5.56 -11.81 -0.99
C SER A 358 -4.21 -12.52 -1.14
N ILE A 359 -4.18 -13.86 -1.22
CA ILE A 359 -2.99 -14.61 -1.63
C ILE A 359 -2.50 -14.10 -3.00
N GLY A 360 -3.41 -13.71 -3.90
CA GLY A 360 -3.06 -13.08 -5.18
C GLY A 360 -2.22 -11.81 -5.02
N LEU A 361 -2.57 -10.93 -4.06
CA LEU A 361 -1.80 -9.71 -3.76
C LEU A 361 -0.36 -10.05 -3.32
N ALA A 362 -0.22 -11.04 -2.42
CA ALA A 362 1.08 -11.44 -1.89
C ALA A 362 1.98 -12.06 -2.96
N LEU A 363 1.44 -12.99 -3.76
CA LEU A 363 2.19 -13.63 -4.84
C LEU A 363 2.66 -12.61 -5.88
N ALA A 364 1.80 -11.67 -6.26
CA ALA A 364 2.16 -10.61 -7.19
C ALA A 364 3.31 -9.75 -6.66
N SER A 365 3.26 -9.36 -5.38
CA SER A 365 4.32 -8.56 -4.75
C SER A 365 5.68 -9.28 -4.74
N ILE A 366 5.68 -10.61 -4.64
CA ILE A 366 6.90 -11.41 -4.64
C ILE A 366 7.50 -11.50 -6.05
N VAL A 367 6.65 -11.70 -7.08
CA VAL A 367 7.10 -12.03 -8.44
C VAL A 367 7.29 -10.80 -9.31
N ALA A 368 6.34 -9.84 -9.27
CA ALA A 368 6.30 -8.77 -10.25
C ALA A 368 7.46 -7.75 -10.10
N LEU A 369 7.90 -7.47 -8.88
CA LEU A 369 8.98 -6.52 -8.63
C LEU A 369 10.29 -6.92 -9.34
N PRO A 370 10.86 -8.12 -9.12
CA PRO A 370 12.06 -8.53 -9.85
C PRO A 370 11.77 -8.83 -11.32
N ALA A 371 10.55 -9.27 -11.69
CA ALA A 371 10.22 -9.54 -13.08
C ALA A 371 10.40 -8.31 -13.97
N TYR A 372 9.94 -7.13 -13.54
CA TYR A 372 10.19 -5.89 -14.28
C TYR A 372 11.67 -5.53 -14.37
N GLY A 373 12.44 -5.82 -13.32
CA GLY A 373 13.88 -5.64 -13.32
C GLY A 373 14.58 -6.55 -14.35
N PHE A 374 14.24 -7.84 -14.38
CA PHE A 374 14.78 -8.77 -15.36
C PHE A 374 14.33 -8.45 -16.79
N ILE A 375 13.08 -8.03 -16.98
CA ILE A 375 12.61 -7.55 -18.30
C ILE A 375 13.48 -6.40 -18.77
N TYR A 376 13.78 -5.46 -17.89
CA TYR A 376 14.67 -4.34 -18.20
C TYR A 376 16.09 -4.81 -18.51
N ASP A 377 16.69 -5.69 -17.71
CA ASP A 377 18.03 -6.20 -17.91
C ASP A 377 18.21 -6.91 -19.29
N ILE A 378 17.16 -7.61 -19.74
CA ILE A 378 17.16 -8.31 -21.03
C ILE A 378 16.89 -7.37 -22.21
N SER A 379 15.94 -6.44 -22.07
CA SER A 379 15.47 -5.62 -23.19
C SER A 379 16.14 -4.25 -23.29
N GLY A 380 16.85 -3.81 -22.25
CA GLY A 380 17.46 -2.49 -22.15
C GLY A 380 16.46 -1.34 -21.94
N SER A 381 15.15 -1.64 -21.88
CA SER A 381 14.10 -0.63 -21.71
C SER A 381 12.88 -1.17 -20.97
N TYR A 382 12.03 -0.25 -20.46
CA TYR A 382 10.75 -0.65 -19.85
C TYR A 382 9.59 -0.73 -20.85
N THR A 383 9.80 -0.53 -22.14
CA THR A 383 8.75 -0.58 -23.17
C THR A 383 8.03 -1.92 -23.18
N LEU A 384 8.79 -3.02 -23.14
CA LEU A 384 8.21 -4.37 -23.07
C LEU A 384 7.38 -4.56 -21.77
N GLY A 385 7.90 -4.05 -20.64
CA GLY A 385 7.18 -4.08 -19.36
C GLY A 385 5.85 -3.31 -19.41
N LEU A 386 5.83 -2.14 -20.04
CA LEU A 386 4.61 -1.35 -20.22
C LEU A 386 3.62 -2.00 -21.19
N ILE A 387 4.08 -2.68 -22.24
CA ILE A 387 3.21 -3.47 -23.13
C ILE A 387 2.55 -4.61 -22.34
N ILE A 388 3.31 -5.32 -21.51
CA ILE A 388 2.75 -6.36 -20.63
C ILE A 388 1.72 -5.76 -19.69
N ILE A 389 1.97 -4.59 -19.10
CA ILE A 389 1.04 -3.87 -18.23
C ILE A 389 -0.27 -3.56 -18.96
N ILE A 390 -0.21 -3.09 -20.21
CA ILE A 390 -1.41 -2.82 -21.04
C ILE A 390 -2.22 -4.11 -21.24
N ILE A 391 -1.57 -5.22 -21.56
CA ILE A 391 -2.22 -6.53 -21.71
C ILE A 391 -2.85 -6.94 -20.37
N LEU A 392 -2.15 -6.79 -19.26
CA LEU A 392 -2.67 -7.10 -17.93
C LEU A 392 -3.89 -6.25 -17.56
N PHE A 393 -3.94 -4.95 -17.94
CA PHE A 393 -5.15 -4.14 -17.76
C PHE A 393 -6.33 -4.69 -18.54
N ILE A 394 -6.14 -5.09 -19.80
CA ILE A 394 -7.19 -5.67 -20.64
C ILE A 394 -7.69 -6.99 -20.03
N VAL A 395 -6.78 -7.88 -19.63
CA VAL A 395 -7.12 -9.14 -18.96
C VAL A 395 -7.91 -8.87 -17.68
N ASN A 396 -7.52 -7.85 -16.92
CA ASN A 396 -8.18 -7.53 -15.65
C ASN A 396 -9.57 -6.93 -15.84
N ILE A 397 -9.78 -6.11 -16.86
CA ILE A 397 -11.11 -5.61 -17.26
C ILE A 397 -12.02 -6.80 -17.62
N ILE A 398 -11.52 -7.75 -18.42
CA ILE A 398 -12.26 -8.97 -18.77
C ILE A 398 -12.58 -9.79 -17.52
N SER A 399 -11.60 -9.95 -16.60
CA SER A 399 -11.79 -10.69 -15.34
C SER A 399 -12.90 -10.08 -14.49
N ILE A 400 -12.95 -8.75 -14.36
CA ILE A 400 -14.03 -8.05 -13.64
C ILE A 400 -15.39 -8.36 -14.27
N ILE A 401 -15.51 -8.23 -15.59
CA ILE A 401 -16.76 -8.44 -16.30
C ILE A 401 -17.25 -9.89 -16.11
N LEU A 402 -16.35 -10.87 -16.28
CA LEU A 402 -16.67 -12.29 -16.13
C LEU A 402 -17.00 -12.66 -14.68
N ALA A 403 -16.33 -12.09 -13.68
CA ALA A 403 -16.60 -12.33 -12.28
C ALA A 403 -18.03 -11.89 -11.91
N PHE A 404 -18.45 -10.69 -12.35
CA PHE A 404 -19.80 -10.20 -12.09
C PHE A 404 -20.88 -10.95 -12.89
N LYS A 405 -20.59 -11.38 -14.12
CA LYS A 405 -21.49 -12.27 -14.86
C LYS A 405 -21.69 -13.61 -14.15
N ASN A 406 -20.62 -14.16 -13.56
CA ASN A 406 -20.74 -15.40 -12.77
C ASN A 406 -21.51 -15.17 -11.46
N LYS A 407 -21.40 -13.99 -10.84
CA LYS A 407 -22.24 -13.64 -9.67
C LYS A 407 -23.74 -13.73 -10.02
N GLU A 408 -24.16 -13.18 -11.17
CA GLU A 408 -25.56 -13.24 -11.62
C GLU A 408 -26.05 -14.69 -11.69
N VAL A 409 -25.24 -15.60 -12.26
CA VAL A 409 -25.53 -17.04 -12.31
C VAL A 409 -25.63 -17.66 -10.91
N LEU A 410 -24.82 -17.23 -9.95
CA LEU A 410 -24.87 -17.74 -8.58
C LEU A 410 -26.13 -17.27 -7.83
N VAL A 411 -26.58 -16.06 -8.09
CA VAL A 411 -27.86 -15.54 -7.57
C VAL A 411 -29.02 -16.32 -8.17
N GLU A 412 -29.07 -16.55 -9.48
CA GLU A 412 -30.11 -17.33 -10.17
C GLU A 412 -30.18 -18.78 -9.65
N LYS A 413 -29.04 -19.38 -9.29
CA LYS A 413 -28.99 -20.73 -8.71
C LYS A 413 -29.38 -20.78 -7.22
N GLY A 414 -29.75 -19.66 -6.62
CA GLY A 414 -30.19 -19.59 -5.22
C GLY A 414 -29.07 -19.76 -4.20
N TYR A 415 -27.80 -19.61 -4.56
CA TYR A 415 -26.68 -19.67 -3.61
C TYR A 415 -26.52 -18.40 -2.79
N TRP A 416 -27.21 -17.33 -3.16
CA TRP A 416 -27.19 -16.07 -2.41
C TRP A 416 -28.28 -16.10 -1.32
N ASN A 417 -27.88 -16.27 -0.08
CA ASN A 417 -28.82 -16.28 1.04
C ASN A 417 -28.98 -14.86 1.61
N SER A 418 -30.19 -14.32 1.53
CA SER A 418 -30.66 -13.22 2.37
C SER A 418 -31.39 -13.82 3.58
N LYS A 419 -30.87 -13.66 4.78
CA LYS A 419 -31.60 -13.96 6.03
C LYS A 419 -31.93 -12.68 6.75
#